data_e37839149e1353b98ab6e1b75622219c
#
_entry.id   e37839149e1353b98ab6e1b75622219c
#
_cell.length_a   1.000
_cell.length_b   1.000
_cell.length_c   1.000
_cell.angle_alpha   90.00
_cell.angle_beta   90.00
_cell.angle_gamma   90.00
#
_symmetry.space_group_name_H-M   'P 1'
#
loop_
_entity.id
_entity.type
_entity.pdbx_description
1 polymer ?
#
loop_
_entity_poly.entity_id
_entity_poly.type
_entity_poly.pdbx_seq_one_letter_code
_entity_poly.pdbx_strand_id
1 'polypeptide(L)'
;MFIYFHVISIYLIRKLSLLALIAIITTVFSLSAITSFNPKQNVFDAYATVAEFKVQLSGSEEVPPVDAIATGSAEFTAPHFDNINYSVDVSNMDNVTAAHIHSGKTGANGPILVTLFKTESPSSKPINGILTSGNITNADLEGPMAGKTLIDLTKAMELGETYVNVHSDEYPNGEIRGQIQGGG
;
A
#
# COMPACT_ATOMS: atom_id res chain seq x y z
N MET A 1 -73.29 29.60 26.48
CA MET A 1 -73.19 28.44 25.52
C MET A 1 -72.11 28.64 24.46
N PHE A 2 -71.63 29.82 24.14
CA PHE A 2 -70.60 30.07 23.14
C PHE A 2 -69.13 29.78 23.59
N ILE A 3 -68.84 29.85 24.86
CA ILE A 3 -67.44 29.68 25.38
C ILE A 3 -67.03 28.22 25.39
N TYR A 4 -67.93 27.29 25.58
CA TYR A 4 -67.64 25.87 25.63
C TYR A 4 -67.24 25.27 24.25
N PHE A 5 -67.81 25.77 23.19
CA PHE A 5 -67.50 25.34 21.84
C PHE A 5 -66.06 25.76 21.37
N HIS A 6 -65.61 26.90 21.85
CA HIS A 6 -64.27 27.40 21.46
C HIS A 6 -63.14 26.61 22.13
N VAL A 7 -63.33 26.22 23.38
CA VAL A 7 -62.32 25.46 24.13
C VAL A 7 -62.16 24.02 23.59
N ILE A 8 -63.24 23.38 23.18
CA ILE A 8 -63.24 22.03 22.63
C ILE A 8 -62.56 22.04 21.23
N SER A 9 -62.79 23.04 20.43
CA SER A 9 -62.19 23.19 19.08
C SER A 9 -60.66 23.35 19.17
N ILE A 10 -60.16 24.16 20.08
CA ILE A 10 -58.72 24.37 20.29
C ILE A 10 -58.03 23.12 20.81
N TYR A 11 -58.71 22.36 21.70
CA TYR A 11 -58.16 21.10 22.24
C TYR A 11 -58.08 20.01 21.17
N LEU A 12 -59.07 19.89 20.27
CA LEU A 12 -59.07 18.95 19.17
C LEU A 12 -57.99 19.26 18.12
N ILE A 13 -57.84 20.55 17.77
CA ILE A 13 -56.80 20.98 16.82
C ILE A 13 -55.38 20.73 17.36
N ARG A 14 -55.16 20.95 18.67
CA ARG A 14 -53.87 20.64 19.30
C ARG A 14 -53.55 19.15 19.35
N LYS A 15 -54.57 18.28 19.60
CA LYS A 15 -54.34 16.82 19.56
C LYS A 15 -54.09 16.31 18.14
N LEU A 16 -54.76 16.83 17.13
CA LEU A 16 -54.53 16.47 15.73
C LEU A 16 -53.14 16.90 15.25
N SER A 17 -52.64 18.06 15.66
CA SER A 17 -51.28 18.54 15.31
C SER A 17 -50.21 17.69 16.03
N LEU A 18 -50.47 17.24 17.29
CA LEU A 18 -49.52 16.39 18.02
C LEU A 18 -49.44 14.99 17.43
N LEU A 19 -50.57 14.40 17.00
CA LEU A 19 -50.59 13.10 16.32
C LEU A 19 -49.97 13.15 14.94
N ALA A 20 -50.14 14.24 14.20
CA ALA A 20 -49.46 14.44 12.90
C ALA A 20 -47.95 14.62 13.08
N LEU A 21 -47.48 15.29 14.13
CA LEU A 21 -46.07 15.44 14.43
C LEU A 21 -45.42 14.12 14.83
N ILE A 22 -46.12 13.26 15.60
CA ILE A 22 -45.63 11.92 15.95
C ILE A 22 -45.55 11.03 14.72
N ALA A 23 -46.52 11.10 13.80
CA ALA A 23 -46.50 10.33 12.54
C ALA A 23 -45.35 10.75 11.62
N ILE A 24 -44.99 12.02 11.58
CA ILE A 24 -43.85 12.52 10.78
C ILE A 24 -42.52 12.07 11.41
N ILE A 25 -42.38 12.06 12.72
CA ILE A 25 -41.19 11.60 13.42
C ILE A 25 -40.99 10.08 13.24
N THR A 26 -42.05 9.29 13.23
CA THR A 26 -41.93 7.84 12.98
C THR A 26 -41.63 7.49 11.54
N THR A 27 -42.04 8.28 10.55
CA THR A 27 -41.70 8.04 9.14
C THR A 27 -40.30 8.51 8.76
N VAL A 28 -39.74 9.49 9.45
CA VAL A 28 -38.34 9.92 9.23
C VAL A 28 -37.34 8.92 9.88
N PHE A 29 -37.75 8.20 10.95
CA PHE A 29 -36.90 7.19 11.59
C PHE A 29 -36.89 5.82 10.88
N SER A 30 -37.82 5.57 9.95
CA SER A 30 -37.88 4.30 9.20
C SER A 30 -37.10 4.30 7.89
N LEU A 31 -36.46 5.41 7.52
CA LEU A 31 -35.58 5.49 6.33
C LEU A 31 -34.10 5.68 6.73
N SER A 32 -33.72 5.37 7.94
CA SER A 32 -32.36 5.01 8.23
C SER A 32 -32.15 3.66 7.56
N ALA A 33 -31.56 3.66 6.38
CA ALA A 33 -30.99 2.47 5.79
C ALA A 33 -30.10 1.87 6.88
N ILE A 34 -30.58 0.79 7.50
CA ILE A 34 -29.74 -0.11 8.25
C ILE A 34 -28.85 -0.69 7.15
N THR A 35 -27.74 -0.02 6.86
CA THR A 35 -26.63 -0.66 6.18
C THR A 35 -26.28 -1.82 7.11
N SER A 36 -26.76 -2.99 6.76
CA SER A 36 -26.46 -4.21 7.48
C SER A 36 -24.95 -4.30 7.54
N PHE A 37 -24.38 -4.00 8.72
CA PHE A 37 -22.97 -4.21 8.98
C PHE A 37 -22.71 -5.71 8.81
N ASN A 38 -22.23 -6.09 7.64
CA ASN A 38 -21.78 -7.44 7.38
C ASN A 38 -20.27 -7.48 7.69
N PRO A 39 -19.87 -7.96 8.87
CA PRO A 39 -18.47 -7.96 9.25
C PRO A 39 -17.60 -8.78 8.30
N LYS A 40 -18.17 -9.76 7.59
CA LYS A 40 -17.46 -10.54 6.57
C LYS A 40 -17.21 -9.71 5.30
N GLN A 41 -18.15 -8.87 4.88
CA GLN A 41 -18.02 -8.06 3.68
C GLN A 41 -16.99 -6.96 3.85
N ASN A 42 -16.96 -6.30 5.02
CA ASN A 42 -15.95 -5.28 5.30
C ASN A 42 -14.51 -5.84 5.37
N VAL A 43 -14.35 -7.10 5.75
CA VAL A 43 -13.04 -7.75 5.73
C VAL A 43 -12.59 -8.01 4.29
N PHE A 44 -13.48 -8.47 3.41
CA PHE A 44 -13.15 -8.68 1.99
C PHE A 44 -12.90 -7.35 1.26
N ASP A 45 -13.66 -6.29 1.54
CA ASP A 45 -13.47 -4.97 0.94
C ASP A 45 -12.16 -4.30 1.40
N ALA A 46 -11.73 -4.52 2.65
CA ALA A 46 -10.44 -4.06 3.15
C ALA A 46 -9.25 -4.78 2.51
N TYR A 47 -9.44 -6.01 2.02
CA TYR A 47 -8.44 -6.77 1.28
C TYR A 47 -8.53 -6.60 -0.24
N ALA A 48 -9.54 -5.87 -0.74
CA ALA A 48 -9.73 -5.61 -2.17
C ALA A 48 -8.91 -4.42 -2.68
N THR A 49 -8.24 -3.68 -1.81
CA THR A 49 -7.33 -2.60 -2.22
C THR A 49 -6.03 -3.23 -2.72
N VAL A 50 -5.75 -3.04 -4.00
CA VAL A 50 -4.45 -3.37 -4.58
C VAL A 50 -3.41 -2.48 -3.90
N ALA A 51 -2.43 -3.07 -3.21
CA ALA A 51 -1.33 -2.29 -2.66
C ALA A 51 -0.35 -1.97 -3.81
N GLU A 52 -0.07 -0.69 -3.99
CA GLU A 52 0.89 -0.20 -4.98
C GLU A 52 1.99 0.60 -4.28
N PHE A 53 3.23 0.36 -4.70
CA PHE A 53 4.40 1.07 -4.21
C PHE A 53 5.22 1.58 -5.39
N LYS A 54 5.60 2.87 -5.35
CA LYS A 54 6.47 3.51 -6.33
C LYS A 54 7.67 4.11 -5.61
N VAL A 55 8.85 3.70 -6.01
CA VAL A 55 10.10 3.99 -5.32
C VAL A 55 11.07 4.65 -6.30
N GLN A 56 11.66 5.77 -5.92
CA GLN A 56 12.80 6.36 -6.65
C GLN A 56 14.09 5.86 -6.03
N LEU A 57 15.07 5.53 -6.86
CA LEU A 57 16.36 4.99 -6.45
C LEU A 57 17.46 5.98 -6.81
N SER A 58 18.36 6.27 -5.85
CA SER A 58 19.52 7.12 -6.03
C SER A 58 20.67 6.72 -5.11
N GLY A 59 21.90 7.11 -5.47
CA GLY A 59 23.08 6.86 -4.63
C GLY A 59 23.04 7.64 -3.31
N SER A 60 22.37 8.79 -3.27
CA SER A 60 22.22 9.59 -2.04
C SER A 60 21.38 8.91 -0.95
N GLU A 61 20.55 7.94 -1.30
CA GLU A 61 19.74 7.16 -0.38
C GLU A 61 20.49 5.93 0.18
N GLU A 62 21.66 5.59 -0.36
CA GLU A 62 22.51 4.51 0.16
C GLU A 62 23.04 4.83 1.58
N VAL A 63 23.48 3.81 2.30
CA VAL A 63 24.01 3.95 3.65
C VAL A 63 25.38 3.23 3.76
N PRO A 64 26.49 3.97 3.79
CA PRO A 64 26.62 5.43 3.61
C PRO A 64 26.24 5.86 2.20
N PRO A 65 25.90 7.15 1.97
CA PRO A 65 25.60 7.68 0.64
C PRO A 65 26.72 7.48 -0.36
N VAL A 66 26.34 7.23 -1.61
CA VAL A 66 27.24 7.01 -2.75
C VAL A 66 27.08 8.14 -3.76
N ASP A 67 28.19 8.65 -4.28
CA ASP A 67 28.19 9.66 -5.35
C ASP A 67 28.11 8.98 -6.73
N ALA A 68 26.97 8.36 -7.00
CA ALA A 68 26.68 7.71 -8.26
C ALA A 68 25.81 8.61 -9.14
N ILE A 69 26.09 8.60 -10.46
CA ILE A 69 25.24 9.26 -11.47
C ILE A 69 24.04 8.39 -11.84
N ALA A 70 24.08 7.12 -11.47
CA ALA A 70 23.02 6.16 -11.69
C ALA A 70 21.76 6.57 -10.90
N THR A 71 20.60 6.32 -11.50
CA THR A 71 19.29 6.50 -10.89
C THR A 71 18.39 5.34 -11.29
N GLY A 72 17.25 5.20 -10.63
CA GLY A 72 16.26 4.20 -10.99
C GLY A 72 14.92 4.44 -10.37
N SER A 73 14.00 3.53 -10.69
CA SER A 73 12.72 3.40 -10.01
C SER A 73 12.33 1.94 -9.85
N ALA A 74 11.54 1.65 -8.84
CA ALA A 74 10.91 0.35 -8.68
C ALA A 74 9.42 0.53 -8.44
N GLU A 75 8.64 -0.35 -9.04
CA GLU A 75 7.20 -0.41 -8.85
C GLU A 75 6.81 -1.81 -8.36
N PHE A 76 5.91 -1.87 -7.39
CA PHE A 76 5.35 -3.10 -6.87
C PHE A 76 3.84 -2.98 -6.83
N THR A 77 3.16 -4.06 -7.27
CA THR A 77 1.71 -4.14 -7.24
C THR A 77 1.31 -5.49 -6.65
N ALA A 78 0.60 -5.45 -5.53
CA ALA A 78 0.07 -6.64 -4.86
C ALA A 78 -1.45 -6.76 -5.11
N PRO A 79 -1.87 -7.35 -6.25
CA PRO A 79 -3.29 -7.45 -6.61
C PRO A 79 -4.03 -8.49 -5.75
N HIS A 80 -3.30 -9.49 -5.25
CA HIS A 80 -3.79 -10.60 -4.43
C HIS A 80 -2.69 -11.07 -3.48
N PHE A 81 -3.04 -12.00 -2.57
CA PHE A 81 -2.13 -12.51 -1.54
C PHE A 81 -1.13 -13.57 -2.03
N ASP A 82 -1.20 -13.97 -3.29
CA ASP A 82 -0.43 -15.07 -3.88
C ASP A 82 0.72 -14.60 -4.77
N ASN A 83 0.75 -13.32 -5.16
CA ASN A 83 1.87 -12.72 -5.88
C ASN A 83 1.99 -11.19 -5.65
N ILE A 84 3.21 -10.68 -5.84
CA ILE A 84 3.49 -9.25 -5.99
C ILE A 84 4.20 -9.07 -7.33
N ASN A 85 3.56 -8.35 -8.26
CA ASN A 85 4.21 -7.98 -9.51
C ASN A 85 5.23 -6.88 -9.24
N TYR A 86 6.38 -6.91 -9.91
CA TYR A 86 7.39 -5.88 -9.78
C TYR A 86 8.04 -5.52 -11.12
N SER A 87 8.54 -4.30 -11.21
CA SER A 87 9.46 -3.80 -12.24
C SER A 87 10.51 -2.93 -11.60
N VAL A 88 11.77 -3.08 -12.03
CA VAL A 88 12.89 -2.22 -11.66
C VAL A 88 13.47 -1.63 -12.92
N ASP A 89 13.46 -0.31 -13.01
CA ASP A 89 14.07 0.47 -14.09
C ASP A 89 15.32 1.16 -13.57
N VAL A 90 16.36 1.22 -14.40
CA VAL A 90 17.62 1.90 -14.08
C VAL A 90 18.04 2.83 -15.22
N SER A 91 18.84 3.82 -14.90
CA SER A 91 19.42 4.75 -15.86
C SER A 91 20.89 5.03 -15.50
N ASN A 92 21.75 5.07 -16.52
CA ASN A 92 23.19 5.28 -16.38
C ASN A 92 23.87 4.25 -15.47
N MET A 93 23.45 3.00 -15.54
CA MET A 93 23.95 1.94 -14.68
C MET A 93 24.59 0.83 -15.51
N ASP A 94 25.87 0.55 -15.30
CA ASP A 94 26.59 -0.53 -15.96
C ASP A 94 27.14 -1.55 -14.96
N ASN A 95 27.54 -2.71 -15.48
CA ASN A 95 28.05 -3.82 -14.67
C ASN A 95 27.12 -4.21 -13.49
N VAL A 96 25.80 -4.13 -13.69
CA VAL A 96 24.81 -4.50 -12.66
C VAL A 96 24.96 -5.97 -12.30
N THR A 97 25.12 -6.27 -11.02
CA THR A 97 25.30 -7.63 -10.50
C THR A 97 24.04 -8.17 -9.84
N ALA A 98 23.29 -7.35 -9.12
CA ALA A 98 22.11 -7.78 -8.41
C ALA A 98 21.12 -6.61 -8.11
N ALA A 99 19.88 -6.98 -7.81
CA ALA A 99 18.88 -6.09 -7.20
C ALA A 99 18.08 -6.88 -6.15
N HIS A 100 17.85 -6.26 -5.00
CA HIS A 100 17.18 -6.92 -3.87
C HIS A 100 16.15 -6.02 -3.19
N ILE A 101 15.21 -6.67 -2.50
CA ILE A 101 14.46 -6.04 -1.40
C ILE A 101 15.16 -6.43 -0.10
N HIS A 102 15.45 -5.44 0.73
CA HIS A 102 16.05 -5.63 2.05
C HIS A 102 15.11 -5.21 3.16
N SER A 103 15.33 -5.76 4.36
CA SER A 103 14.76 -5.21 5.60
C SER A 103 15.58 -4.00 6.03
N GLY A 104 14.90 -2.93 6.45
CA GLY A 104 15.55 -1.73 7.01
C GLY A 104 14.69 -0.49 6.81
N LYS A 105 14.72 0.38 7.82
CA LYS A 105 14.13 1.72 7.73
C LYS A 105 15.11 2.68 7.04
N THR A 106 14.63 3.85 6.67
CA THR A 106 15.49 4.92 6.13
C THR A 106 16.73 5.12 7.00
N GLY A 107 17.90 5.13 6.37
CA GLY A 107 19.19 5.30 7.05
C GLY A 107 19.74 4.05 7.75
N ALA A 108 19.15 2.87 7.55
CA ALA A 108 19.63 1.61 8.13
C ALA A 108 19.75 0.52 7.06
N ASN A 109 20.88 -0.20 7.08
CA ASN A 109 21.07 -1.40 6.26
C ASN A 109 20.53 -2.64 6.98
N GLY A 110 20.10 -3.63 6.20
CA GLY A 110 19.58 -4.89 6.72
C GLY A 110 19.71 -6.07 5.75
N PRO A 111 19.27 -7.25 6.18
CA PRO A 111 19.37 -8.46 5.39
C PRO A 111 18.44 -8.46 4.18
N ILE A 112 18.81 -9.25 3.16
CA ILE A 112 17.97 -9.52 1.98
C ILE A 112 16.69 -10.23 2.42
N LEU A 113 15.58 -9.81 1.83
CA LEU A 113 14.26 -10.43 1.96
C LEU A 113 13.79 -11.08 0.66
N VAL A 114 14.19 -10.52 -0.50
CA VAL A 114 13.87 -11.03 -1.84
C VAL A 114 15.00 -10.67 -2.79
N THR A 115 15.44 -11.61 -3.62
CA THR A 115 16.31 -11.36 -4.76
C THR A 115 15.44 -11.07 -5.99
N LEU A 116 15.51 -9.83 -6.53
CA LEU A 116 14.78 -9.39 -7.72
C LEU A 116 15.52 -9.68 -9.02
N PHE A 117 16.86 -9.54 -8.96
CA PHE A 117 17.77 -9.78 -10.06
C PHE A 117 19.14 -10.27 -9.56
N LYS A 118 19.76 -11.19 -10.29
CA LYS A 118 21.14 -11.60 -10.06
C LYS A 118 21.74 -12.10 -11.35
N THR A 119 23.02 -11.77 -11.60
CA THR A 119 23.79 -12.28 -12.73
C THR A 119 25.25 -12.49 -12.35
N GLU A 120 25.86 -13.53 -12.91
CA GLU A 120 27.30 -13.82 -12.80
C GLU A 120 28.08 -13.23 -14.01
N SER A 121 27.36 -12.60 -14.96
CA SER A 121 27.95 -12.03 -16.18
C SER A 121 27.35 -10.66 -16.44
N PRO A 122 27.73 -9.65 -15.67
CA PRO A 122 27.17 -8.29 -15.82
C PRO A 122 27.55 -7.68 -17.18
N SER A 123 26.65 -6.85 -17.70
CA SER A 123 26.89 -6.14 -18.96
C SER A 123 27.75 -4.92 -18.71
N SER A 124 28.86 -4.80 -19.44
CA SER A 124 29.70 -3.61 -19.43
C SER A 124 29.14 -2.43 -20.21
N LYS A 125 27.93 -2.56 -20.77
CA LYS A 125 27.22 -1.46 -21.42
C LYS A 125 26.20 -0.88 -20.47
N PRO A 126 26.10 0.47 -20.39
CA PRO A 126 25.09 1.11 -19.56
C PRO A 126 23.68 0.60 -19.87
N ILE A 127 22.96 0.25 -18.83
CA ILE A 127 21.55 -0.10 -18.89
C ILE A 127 20.75 1.19 -18.70
N ASN A 128 19.80 1.43 -19.61
CA ASN A 128 18.81 2.51 -19.52
C ASN A 128 17.45 1.92 -19.87
N GLY A 129 16.59 1.74 -18.86
CA GLY A 129 15.28 1.10 -18.97
C GLY A 129 15.12 -0.06 -17.99
N ILE A 130 14.23 -0.97 -18.31
CA ILE A 130 13.88 -2.10 -17.44
C ILE A 130 15.10 -3.01 -17.24
N LEU A 131 15.60 -3.05 -16.00
CA LEU A 131 16.60 -4.03 -15.58
C LEU A 131 15.98 -5.41 -15.40
N THR A 132 14.84 -5.48 -14.73
CA THR A 132 14.12 -6.72 -14.42
C THR A 132 12.65 -6.46 -14.13
N SER A 133 11.82 -7.45 -14.40
CA SER A 133 10.43 -7.47 -13.99
C SER A 133 9.97 -8.90 -13.77
N GLY A 134 9.01 -9.12 -12.89
CA GLY A 134 8.51 -10.45 -12.59
C GLY A 134 7.45 -10.48 -11.51
N ASN A 135 7.31 -11.65 -10.88
CA ASN A 135 6.40 -11.88 -9.78
C ASN A 135 7.18 -12.42 -8.59
N ILE A 136 6.88 -11.91 -7.41
CA ILE A 136 7.34 -12.44 -6.13
C ILE A 136 6.24 -13.35 -5.60
N THR A 137 6.62 -14.53 -5.14
CA THR A 137 5.76 -15.52 -4.46
C THR A 137 6.29 -15.80 -3.05
N ASN A 138 5.53 -16.56 -2.26
CA ASN A 138 6.03 -16.97 -0.92
C ASN A 138 7.35 -17.79 -0.99
N ALA A 139 7.63 -18.44 -2.11
CA ALA A 139 8.85 -19.24 -2.30
C ALA A 139 10.10 -18.37 -2.50
N ASP A 140 9.94 -17.11 -2.91
CA ASP A 140 11.03 -16.17 -3.17
C ASP A 140 11.44 -15.39 -1.91
N LEU A 141 10.75 -15.62 -0.79
CA LEU A 141 11.05 -14.98 0.49
C LEU A 141 12.26 -15.61 1.16
N GLU A 142 13.25 -14.80 1.49
CA GLU A 142 14.53 -15.23 2.06
C GLU A 142 14.89 -14.51 3.37
N GLY A 143 15.98 -14.92 3.98
CA GLY A 143 16.48 -14.33 5.22
C GLY A 143 15.41 -14.31 6.33
N PRO A 144 15.18 -13.15 6.97
CA PRO A 144 14.16 -13.04 8.02
C PRO A 144 12.72 -13.24 7.54
N MET A 145 12.47 -13.19 6.20
CA MET A 145 11.18 -13.45 5.60
C MET A 145 10.97 -14.92 5.19
N ALA A 146 12.00 -15.75 5.23
CA ALA A 146 11.87 -17.16 4.89
C ALA A 146 10.78 -17.85 5.73
N GLY A 147 9.84 -18.53 5.04
CA GLY A 147 8.70 -19.20 5.67
C GLY A 147 7.56 -18.28 6.12
N LYS A 148 7.65 -16.96 5.89
CA LYS A 148 6.56 -16.00 6.05
C LYS A 148 5.71 -15.91 4.79
N THR A 149 4.79 -14.96 4.75
CA THR A 149 3.83 -14.77 3.65
C THR A 149 4.06 -13.43 2.93
N LEU A 150 3.50 -13.30 1.71
CA LEU A 150 3.49 -12.02 1.00
C LEU A 150 2.70 -10.93 1.74
N ILE A 151 1.73 -11.31 2.59
CA ILE A 151 1.03 -10.37 3.46
C ILE A 151 2.03 -9.75 4.46
N ASP A 152 2.94 -10.54 5.03
CA ASP A 152 3.98 -10.05 5.95
C ASP A 152 4.93 -9.10 5.23
N LEU A 153 5.33 -9.42 3.98
CA LEU A 153 6.18 -8.56 3.15
C LEU A 153 5.46 -7.26 2.79
N THR A 154 4.22 -7.32 2.29
CA THR A 154 3.41 -6.13 1.94
C THR A 154 3.24 -5.21 3.15
N LYS A 155 2.96 -5.78 4.32
CA LYS A 155 2.86 -5.01 5.56
C LYS A 155 4.17 -4.32 5.94
N ALA A 156 5.31 -4.98 5.78
CA ALA A 156 6.62 -4.38 6.02
C ALA A 156 6.91 -3.23 5.02
N MET A 157 6.48 -3.37 3.76
CA MET A 157 6.54 -2.31 2.74
C MET A 157 5.68 -1.11 3.15
N GLU A 158 4.43 -1.32 3.54
CA GLU A 158 3.51 -0.27 4.00
C GLU A 158 4.05 0.51 5.19
N LEU A 159 4.73 -0.17 6.12
CA LEU A 159 5.33 0.43 7.31
C LEU A 159 6.67 1.14 7.05
N GLY A 160 7.18 1.13 5.81
CA GLY A 160 8.49 1.69 5.48
C GLY A 160 9.65 0.94 6.17
N GLU A 161 9.51 -0.38 6.34
CA GLU A 161 10.52 -1.26 6.96
C GLU A 161 11.33 -2.03 5.93
N THR A 162 11.20 -1.69 4.64
CA THR A 162 11.90 -2.32 3.53
C THR A 162 12.43 -1.28 2.55
N TYR A 163 13.49 -1.62 1.83
CA TYR A 163 14.04 -0.81 0.76
C TYR A 163 14.49 -1.68 -0.42
N VAL A 164 14.50 -1.10 -1.62
CA VAL A 164 15.15 -1.69 -2.79
C VAL A 164 16.56 -1.14 -2.89
N ASN A 165 17.54 -1.99 -3.25
CA ASN A 165 18.78 -1.49 -3.75
C ASN A 165 19.29 -2.31 -4.95
N VAL A 166 20.09 -1.66 -5.81
CA VAL A 166 20.72 -2.24 -7.00
C VAL A 166 22.22 -2.12 -6.86
N HIS A 167 22.91 -3.21 -7.13
CA HIS A 167 24.35 -3.35 -6.98
C HIS A 167 25.03 -3.41 -8.32
N SER A 168 26.29 -2.93 -8.39
CA SER A 168 27.18 -3.12 -9.51
C SER A 168 28.53 -3.65 -9.05
N ASP A 169 29.41 -3.98 -10.01
CA ASP A 169 30.79 -4.36 -9.71
C ASP A 169 31.57 -3.26 -8.96
N GLU A 170 31.27 -1.99 -9.28
CA GLU A 170 31.90 -0.83 -8.63
C GLU A 170 31.35 -0.61 -7.22
N TYR A 171 30.06 -0.87 -7.02
CA TYR A 171 29.35 -0.70 -5.75
C TYR A 171 28.72 -2.01 -5.28
N PRO A 172 29.53 -2.96 -4.78
CA PRO A 172 29.01 -4.28 -4.39
C PRO A 172 28.10 -4.26 -3.14
N ASN A 173 28.12 -3.17 -2.38
CA ASN A 173 27.22 -2.95 -1.23
C ASN A 173 25.93 -2.20 -1.59
N GLY A 174 25.78 -1.73 -2.84
CA GLY A 174 24.66 -0.95 -3.36
C GLY A 174 25.14 0.32 -4.05
N GLU A 175 24.64 0.59 -5.24
CA GLU A 175 24.90 1.81 -6.02
C GLU A 175 23.74 2.79 -5.93
N ILE A 176 22.51 2.28 -6.05
CA ILE A 176 21.28 3.10 -5.89
C ILE A 176 20.29 2.39 -5.00
N ARG A 177 19.64 3.15 -4.15
CA ARG A 177 18.68 2.69 -3.15
C ARG A 177 17.44 3.56 -3.11
N GLY A 178 16.32 3.00 -2.67
CA GLY A 178 15.09 3.74 -2.36
C GLY A 178 14.24 3.02 -1.31
N GLN A 179 13.69 3.79 -0.38
CA GLN A 179 12.81 3.26 0.65
C GLN A 179 11.46 2.90 0.06
N ILE A 180 10.95 1.69 0.33
CA ILE A 180 9.59 1.29 -0.01
C ILE A 180 8.68 1.76 1.12
N GLN A 181 7.64 2.49 0.77
CA GLN A 181 6.63 2.95 1.74
C GLN A 181 5.28 3.09 1.05
N GLY A 182 4.21 2.88 1.79
CA GLY A 182 2.86 3.03 1.27
C GLY A 182 2.65 4.45 0.72
N GLY A 183 2.00 4.56 -0.43
CA GLY A 183 1.50 5.84 -0.94
C GLY A 183 0.46 6.38 0.03
N GLY A 184 0.65 7.61 0.51
CA GLY A 184 -0.33 8.32 1.32
C GLY A 184 -1.56 8.69 0.51
#